data_0ca7b6c76e267fe22e9b297aa399cd24
#
_entry.id   0ca7b6c76e267fe22e9b297aa399cd24
#
_cell.length_a   1.000
_cell.length_b   1.000
_cell.length_c   1.000
_cell.angle_alpha   90.00
_cell.angle_beta   90.00
_cell.angle_gamma   90.00
#
_symmetry.space_group_name_H-M   'P 1'
#
loop_
_entity.id
_entity.type
_entity.pdbx_description
1 polymer ?
#
loop_
_entity_poly.entity_id
_entity_poly.type
_entity_poly.pdbx_seq_one_letter_code
_entity_poly.pdbx_strand_id
1 'polypeptide(L)'
;MSEHSKRGFLLENFRLFHLKSKGGTQVEYHYHEFCKILLLISGSGGYYVDGQRYRLQSGDIVLLDAHSIHRPELDPDSPYERIILYISPEYLQRHSTGDCRLQSVFSIGKGPVLRLTEEGRQKIFRMAAALERDLSEDAFGREIVSSAQLLRLLVELGRSREQPAAFGPSPMMPQSQRIVEILRYIDEHISEDLDAESIAKAFFISKYHMMRQFRQETGTTVHLYITQKRLVKARELMDSGMRATEACYRCGWRSYSSFTRAYGKHLGTTPTGRLDAGQAREADFE
;
A
#
# COMPACT_ATOMS: atom_id res chain seq x y z
N MET A 1 -1.70 -3.94 23.14
CA MET A 1 -0.68 -4.04 22.08
C MET A 1 -1.44 -4.36 20.79
N SER A 2 -1.82 -3.35 20.00
CA SER A 2 -2.51 -3.56 18.74
C SER A 2 -1.47 -3.99 17.69
N GLU A 3 -1.48 -5.28 17.36
CA GLU A 3 -0.76 -5.79 16.20
C GLU A 3 -1.49 -5.31 14.94
N HIS A 4 -0.75 -4.82 13.94
CA HIS A 4 -1.33 -4.54 12.64
C HIS A 4 -1.82 -5.85 12.05
N SER A 5 -3.12 -5.92 11.78
CA SER A 5 -3.73 -7.12 11.24
C SER A 5 -3.78 -7.08 9.71
N LYS A 6 -3.56 -8.22 9.09
CA LYS A 6 -3.91 -8.44 7.69
C LYS A 6 -5.43 -8.32 7.58
N ARG A 7 -5.92 -7.48 6.65
CA ARG A 7 -7.35 -7.35 6.38
C ARG A 7 -7.66 -7.72 4.93
N GLY A 8 -8.71 -8.50 4.76
CA GLY A 8 -9.25 -8.90 3.47
C GLY A 8 -8.44 -9.98 2.76
N PHE A 9 -9.16 -10.76 1.96
CA PHE A 9 -8.63 -11.78 1.07
C PHE A 9 -9.11 -11.51 -0.34
N LEU A 10 -8.27 -11.78 -1.33
CA LEU A 10 -8.64 -11.73 -2.74
C LEU A 10 -8.41 -13.12 -3.31
N LEU A 11 -9.51 -13.85 -3.58
CA LEU A 11 -9.48 -15.18 -4.17
C LEU A 11 -9.58 -15.16 -5.71
N GLU A 12 -9.85 -14.01 -6.27
CA GLU A 12 -10.04 -13.74 -7.70
C GLU A 12 -8.95 -12.82 -8.24
N ASN A 13 -8.89 -12.65 -9.55
CA ASN A 13 -7.90 -11.80 -10.20
C ASN A 13 -8.00 -10.34 -9.76
N PHE A 14 -9.24 -9.85 -9.61
CA PHE A 14 -9.52 -8.51 -9.11
C PHE A 14 -10.99 -8.40 -8.65
N ARG A 15 -11.26 -7.41 -7.81
CA ARG A 15 -12.59 -7.12 -7.29
C ARG A 15 -12.82 -5.61 -7.17
N LEU A 16 -14.02 -5.17 -7.52
CA LEU A 16 -14.45 -3.77 -7.40
C LEU A 16 -15.55 -3.64 -6.36
N PHE A 17 -15.43 -2.59 -5.54
CA PHE A 17 -16.44 -2.19 -4.58
C PHE A 17 -16.79 -0.71 -4.80
N HIS A 18 -18.06 -0.37 -4.80
CA HIS A 18 -18.52 1.01 -4.71
C HIS A 18 -19.19 1.21 -3.34
N LEU A 19 -18.56 1.98 -2.49
CA LEU A 19 -18.97 2.10 -1.09
C LEU A 19 -19.35 3.53 -0.76
N LYS A 20 -20.49 3.67 -0.07
CA LYS A 20 -20.97 4.93 0.50
C LYS A 20 -21.14 4.77 2.00
N SER A 21 -20.52 5.64 2.77
CA SER A 21 -20.64 5.66 4.23
C SER A 21 -20.51 7.10 4.74
N LYS A 22 -20.69 7.28 6.02
CA LYS A 22 -20.25 8.51 6.70
C LYS A 22 -18.81 8.31 7.17
N GLY A 23 -18.06 9.39 7.26
CA GLY A 23 -16.76 9.39 7.92
C GLY A 23 -16.88 9.03 9.41
N GLY A 24 -15.75 8.87 10.10
CA GLY A 24 -15.73 8.68 11.56
C GLY A 24 -15.50 7.24 12.02
N THR A 25 -15.58 6.23 11.15
CA THR A 25 -15.16 4.87 11.52
C THR A 25 -13.64 4.87 11.71
N GLN A 26 -13.20 4.55 12.92
CA GLN A 26 -11.76 4.35 13.18
C GLN A 26 -11.32 3.03 12.58
N VAL A 27 -10.48 3.10 11.57
CA VAL A 27 -9.84 1.93 10.98
C VAL A 27 -8.42 1.81 11.54
N GLU A 28 -8.08 0.64 12.04
CA GLU A 28 -6.72 0.34 12.50
C GLU A 28 -5.74 0.27 11.32
N TYR A 29 -4.44 0.46 11.62
CA TYR A 29 -3.40 0.22 10.63
C TYR A 29 -3.42 -1.24 10.17
N HIS A 30 -3.47 -1.44 8.87
CA HIS A 30 -3.54 -2.76 8.26
C HIS A 30 -2.81 -2.78 6.91
N TYR A 31 -2.65 -3.96 6.36
CA TYR A 31 -2.10 -4.20 5.03
C TYR A 31 -2.87 -5.32 4.32
N HIS A 32 -2.69 -5.42 3.02
CA HIS A 32 -3.26 -6.46 2.17
C HIS A 32 -2.17 -7.16 1.36
N GLU A 33 -2.42 -8.38 0.90
CA GLU A 33 -1.53 -9.11 -0.03
C GLU A 33 -1.83 -8.78 -1.50
N PHE A 34 -2.73 -7.86 -1.76
CA PHE A 34 -3.13 -7.40 -3.07
C PHE A 34 -2.90 -5.89 -3.21
N CYS A 35 -2.75 -5.44 -4.46
CA CYS A 35 -2.69 -4.02 -4.77
C CYS A 35 -4.09 -3.40 -4.66
N LYS A 36 -4.14 -2.14 -4.23
CA LYS A 36 -5.40 -1.43 -4.02
C LYS A 36 -5.40 -0.09 -4.74
N ILE A 37 -6.45 0.17 -5.50
CA ILE A 37 -6.77 1.50 -6.02
C ILE A 37 -7.99 2.00 -5.27
N LEU A 38 -7.92 3.21 -4.72
CA LEU A 38 -9.07 3.90 -4.14
C LEU A 38 -9.30 5.19 -4.92
N LEU A 39 -10.48 5.33 -5.50
CA LEU A 39 -10.95 6.55 -6.16
C LEU A 39 -11.90 7.26 -5.21
N LEU A 40 -11.51 8.40 -4.66
CA LEU A 40 -12.33 9.15 -3.72
C LEU A 40 -13.33 10.03 -4.49
N ILE A 41 -14.59 9.64 -4.50
CA ILE A 41 -15.66 10.39 -5.17
C ILE A 41 -16.07 11.60 -4.33
N SER A 42 -16.36 11.37 -3.05
CA SER A 42 -16.68 12.44 -2.12
C SER A 42 -16.08 12.16 -0.75
N GLY A 43 -15.68 13.21 -0.07
CA GLY A 43 -15.09 13.17 1.26
C GLY A 43 -13.75 13.87 1.35
N SER A 44 -13.27 13.99 2.58
CA SER A 44 -11.96 14.53 2.92
C SER A 44 -11.43 13.87 4.19
N GLY A 45 -10.15 14.01 4.43
CA GLY A 45 -9.53 13.48 5.65
C GLY A 45 -8.05 13.18 5.48
N GLY A 46 -7.48 12.56 6.49
CA GLY A 46 -6.13 12.01 6.46
C GLY A 46 -6.10 10.61 5.86
N TYR A 47 -5.00 10.24 5.27
CA TYR A 47 -4.70 8.89 4.86
C TYR A 47 -3.23 8.58 5.14
N TYR A 48 -2.99 7.61 5.99
CA TYR A 48 -1.64 7.19 6.32
C TYR A 48 -1.21 6.06 5.40
N VAL A 49 -0.02 6.17 4.83
CA VAL A 49 0.61 5.12 4.03
C VAL A 49 2.09 5.05 4.39
N ASP A 50 2.55 3.89 4.81
CA ASP A 50 3.95 3.59 5.12
C ASP A 50 4.61 4.66 6.01
N GLY A 51 3.90 5.09 7.06
CA GLY A 51 4.35 6.07 8.03
C GLY A 51 4.19 7.54 7.61
N GLN A 52 3.71 7.82 6.41
CA GLN A 52 3.44 9.19 5.95
C GLN A 52 1.94 9.50 5.95
N ARG A 53 1.59 10.74 6.28
CA ARG A 53 0.20 11.21 6.29
C ARG A 53 -0.08 12.11 5.09
N TYR A 54 -1.12 11.79 4.36
CA TYR A 54 -1.59 12.54 3.19
C TYR A 54 -2.96 13.15 3.49
N ARG A 55 -3.18 14.40 3.09
CA ARG A 55 -4.51 15.01 3.12
C ARG A 55 -5.23 14.70 1.83
N LEU A 56 -6.30 13.92 1.91
CA LEU A 56 -7.16 13.59 0.77
C LEU A 56 -8.30 14.61 0.62
N GLN A 57 -8.69 14.79 -0.62
CA GLN A 57 -9.88 15.52 -1.05
C GLN A 57 -10.62 14.77 -2.14
N SER A 58 -11.89 15.11 -2.36
CA SER A 58 -12.68 14.54 -3.45
C SER A 58 -11.94 14.61 -4.78
N GLY A 59 -11.92 13.50 -5.52
CA GLY A 59 -11.21 13.35 -6.78
C GLY A 59 -9.80 12.79 -6.67
N ASP A 60 -9.23 12.66 -5.46
CA ASP A 60 -7.93 12.02 -5.28
C ASP A 60 -8.01 10.51 -5.52
N ILE A 61 -6.91 9.95 -6.01
CA ILE A 61 -6.73 8.51 -6.24
C ILE A 61 -5.59 8.04 -5.35
N VAL A 62 -5.84 7.00 -4.56
CA VAL A 62 -4.81 6.36 -3.73
C VAL A 62 -4.42 5.04 -4.36
N LEU A 63 -3.12 4.85 -4.57
CA LEU A 63 -2.52 3.67 -5.17
C LEU A 63 -1.63 3.01 -4.13
N LEU A 64 -2.01 1.82 -3.68
CA LEU A 64 -1.31 1.07 -2.65
C LEU A 64 -0.78 -0.23 -3.23
N ASP A 65 0.51 -0.43 -3.11
CA ASP A 65 1.10 -1.72 -3.44
C ASP A 65 0.70 -2.79 -2.42
N ALA A 66 0.82 -4.04 -2.81
CA ALA A 66 0.69 -5.16 -1.90
C ALA A 66 1.61 -4.95 -0.68
N HIS A 67 1.08 -5.21 0.52
CA HIS A 67 1.75 -5.05 1.81
C HIS A 67 2.02 -3.61 2.28
N SER A 68 1.62 -2.57 1.52
CA SER A 68 1.65 -1.18 2.03
C SER A 68 0.78 -1.03 3.26
N ILE A 69 1.38 -0.54 4.36
CA ILE A 69 0.65 -0.33 5.60
C ILE A 69 -0.10 0.99 5.51
N HIS A 70 -1.38 0.93 5.72
CA HIS A 70 -2.19 2.12 5.58
C HIS A 70 -3.36 2.17 6.55
N ARG A 71 -3.88 3.39 6.72
CA ARG A 71 -5.07 3.68 7.52
C ARG A 71 -5.75 4.94 7.00
N PRO A 72 -7.06 4.91 6.70
CA PRO A 72 -7.85 6.13 6.54
C PRO A 72 -8.09 6.81 7.90
N GLU A 73 -8.10 8.12 7.90
CA GLU A 73 -8.49 8.98 9.02
C GLU A 73 -9.44 10.05 8.47
N LEU A 74 -10.70 9.69 8.33
CA LEU A 74 -11.69 10.50 7.66
C LEU A 74 -12.30 11.51 8.60
N ASP A 75 -12.66 12.67 8.06
CA ASP A 75 -13.38 13.69 8.79
C ASP A 75 -14.78 13.12 9.18
N PRO A 76 -15.17 13.12 10.49
CA PRO A 76 -16.32 12.35 10.99
C PRO A 76 -17.65 12.67 10.31
N ASP A 77 -17.88 13.94 9.98
CA ASP A 77 -19.13 14.43 9.42
C ASP A 77 -19.12 14.51 7.88
N SER A 78 -18.01 14.10 7.25
CA SER A 78 -17.86 14.13 5.80
C SER A 78 -18.53 12.90 5.16
N PRO A 79 -19.30 13.06 4.07
CA PRO A 79 -19.70 11.92 3.27
C PRO A 79 -18.44 11.22 2.75
N TYR A 80 -18.48 9.89 2.68
CA TYR A 80 -17.36 9.10 2.21
C TYR A 80 -17.81 8.13 1.13
N GLU A 81 -17.74 8.58 -0.11
CA GLU A 81 -18.05 7.77 -1.28
C GLU A 81 -16.77 7.47 -2.05
N ARG A 82 -16.53 6.20 -2.34
CA ARG A 82 -15.33 5.72 -3.01
C ARG A 82 -15.58 4.48 -3.84
N ILE A 83 -14.83 4.36 -4.92
CA ILE A 83 -14.65 3.10 -5.64
C ILE A 83 -13.31 2.51 -5.19
N ILE A 84 -13.31 1.23 -4.83
CA ILE A 84 -12.11 0.49 -4.44
C ILE A 84 -11.93 -0.68 -5.39
N LEU A 85 -10.72 -0.83 -5.92
CA LEU A 85 -10.28 -1.97 -6.71
C LEU A 85 -9.20 -2.72 -5.96
N TYR A 86 -9.40 -4.00 -5.74
CA TYR A 86 -8.39 -4.96 -5.29
C TYR A 86 -7.89 -5.73 -6.50
N ILE A 87 -6.58 -5.89 -6.63
CA ILE A 87 -5.96 -6.51 -7.80
C ILE A 87 -4.83 -7.42 -7.34
N SER A 88 -4.85 -8.69 -7.77
CA SER A 88 -3.80 -9.63 -7.39
C SER A 88 -2.47 -9.28 -8.07
N PRO A 89 -1.32 -9.40 -7.38
CA PRO A 89 -0.01 -9.19 -7.98
C PRO A 89 0.24 -10.13 -9.16
N GLU A 90 -0.25 -11.37 -9.08
CA GLU A 90 -0.12 -12.38 -10.15
C GLU A 90 -0.90 -11.97 -11.41
N TYR A 91 -2.05 -11.31 -11.27
CA TYR A 91 -2.79 -10.77 -12.40
C TYR A 91 -2.00 -9.64 -13.08
N LEU A 92 -1.42 -8.72 -12.31
CA LEU A 92 -0.57 -7.65 -12.84
C LEU A 92 0.65 -8.21 -13.56
N GLN A 93 1.31 -9.19 -12.97
CA GLN A 93 2.48 -9.84 -13.56
C GLN A 93 2.14 -10.52 -14.89
N ARG A 94 1.05 -11.28 -14.95
CA ARG A 94 0.60 -12.00 -16.15
C ARG A 94 0.31 -11.08 -17.33
N HIS A 95 -0.19 -9.88 -17.08
CA HIS A 95 -0.59 -8.92 -18.11
C HIS A 95 0.47 -7.84 -18.35
N SER A 96 1.60 -7.91 -17.66
CA SER A 96 2.76 -7.03 -17.92
C SER A 96 3.52 -7.50 -19.15
N THR A 97 4.10 -6.55 -19.89
CA THR A 97 5.00 -6.80 -21.03
C THR A 97 6.39 -6.29 -20.70
N GLY A 98 7.38 -6.57 -21.55
CA GLY A 98 8.76 -6.07 -21.36
C GLY A 98 8.84 -4.56 -21.16
N ASP A 99 8.01 -3.81 -21.87
CA ASP A 99 8.01 -2.35 -21.86
C ASP A 99 6.95 -1.75 -20.91
N CYS A 100 6.02 -2.56 -20.39
CA CYS A 100 4.93 -2.10 -19.54
C CYS A 100 4.78 -3.02 -18.32
N ARG A 101 5.41 -2.63 -17.22
CA ARG A 101 5.26 -3.32 -15.94
C ARG A 101 4.09 -2.71 -15.15
N LEU A 102 2.93 -3.37 -15.17
CA LEU A 102 1.72 -2.86 -14.51
C LEU A 102 1.90 -2.66 -12.99
N GLN A 103 2.76 -3.46 -12.34
CA GLN A 103 3.11 -3.27 -10.93
C GLN A 103 3.71 -1.89 -10.65
N SER A 104 4.42 -1.27 -11.62
CA SER A 104 5.03 0.05 -11.45
C SER A 104 4.01 1.17 -11.21
N VAL A 105 2.74 0.95 -11.54
CA VAL A 105 1.65 1.87 -11.24
C VAL A 105 1.53 2.11 -9.72
N PHE A 106 1.91 1.14 -8.91
CA PHE A 106 1.82 1.19 -7.44
C PHE A 106 3.14 1.59 -6.77
N SER A 107 4.21 1.82 -7.53
CA SER A 107 5.54 2.13 -6.98
C SER A 107 5.54 3.40 -6.12
N ILE A 108 6.10 3.29 -4.93
CA ILE A 108 6.12 4.32 -3.88
C ILE A 108 6.94 5.57 -4.29
N GLY A 109 7.93 5.44 -5.18
CA GLY A 109 8.85 6.52 -5.55
C GLY A 109 8.18 7.81 -6.07
N LYS A 110 6.91 7.74 -6.46
CA LYS A 110 6.11 8.89 -6.89
C LYS A 110 4.99 9.26 -5.91
N GLY A 111 5.00 8.70 -4.71
CA GLY A 111 3.96 8.86 -3.69
C GLY A 111 2.70 8.03 -3.98
N PRO A 112 1.92 7.69 -2.95
CA PRO A 112 0.73 6.84 -3.08
C PRO A 112 -0.52 7.61 -3.52
N VAL A 113 -0.53 8.95 -3.44
CA VAL A 113 -1.69 9.77 -3.79
C VAL A 113 -1.48 10.45 -5.14
N LEU A 114 -2.40 10.24 -6.05
CA LEU A 114 -2.42 10.85 -7.37
C LEU A 114 -3.56 11.88 -7.42
N ARG A 115 -3.20 13.13 -7.69
CA ARG A 115 -4.14 14.23 -7.89
C ARG A 115 -4.04 14.69 -9.33
N LEU A 116 -5.08 14.44 -10.09
CA LEU A 116 -5.14 14.72 -11.53
C LEU A 116 -5.76 16.09 -11.82
N THR A 117 -5.50 16.59 -13.03
CA THR A 117 -6.30 17.67 -13.62
C THR A 117 -7.77 17.24 -13.72
N GLU A 118 -8.68 18.19 -13.84
CA GLU A 118 -10.12 17.91 -13.96
C GLU A 118 -10.42 16.93 -15.11
N GLU A 119 -9.79 17.15 -16.27
CA GLU A 119 -9.96 16.28 -17.44
C GLU A 119 -9.43 14.85 -17.17
N GLY A 120 -8.23 14.74 -16.62
CA GLY A 120 -7.63 13.44 -16.26
C GLY A 120 -8.48 12.69 -15.21
N ARG A 121 -8.96 13.41 -14.21
CA ARG A 121 -9.88 12.88 -13.19
C ARG A 121 -11.14 12.33 -13.81
N GLN A 122 -11.85 13.14 -14.62
CA GLN A 122 -13.08 12.70 -15.27
C GLN A 122 -12.88 11.49 -16.18
N LYS A 123 -11.73 11.39 -16.85
CA LYS A 123 -11.38 10.25 -17.68
C LYS A 123 -11.26 8.97 -16.84
N ILE A 124 -10.48 9.00 -15.77
CA ILE A 124 -10.26 7.86 -14.88
C ILE A 124 -11.56 7.40 -14.21
N PHE A 125 -12.34 8.35 -13.69
CA PHE A 125 -13.60 8.02 -13.02
C PHE A 125 -14.65 7.43 -13.99
N ARG A 126 -14.72 7.91 -15.22
CA ARG A 126 -15.58 7.30 -16.27
C ARG A 126 -15.15 5.88 -16.61
N MET A 127 -13.83 5.60 -16.65
CA MET A 127 -13.33 4.26 -16.89
C MET A 127 -13.66 3.31 -15.74
N ALA A 128 -13.53 3.76 -14.49
CA ALA A 128 -13.90 2.99 -13.32
C ALA A 128 -15.42 2.70 -13.28
N ALA A 129 -16.25 3.68 -13.61
CA ALA A 129 -17.71 3.49 -13.70
C ALA A 129 -18.11 2.56 -14.86
N ALA A 130 -17.38 2.55 -15.97
CA ALA A 130 -17.58 1.58 -17.04
C ALA A 130 -17.25 0.15 -16.55
N LEU A 131 -16.11 -0.02 -15.88
CA LEU A 131 -15.72 -1.31 -15.29
C LEU A 131 -16.77 -1.81 -14.27
N GLU A 132 -17.30 -0.93 -13.43
CA GLU A 132 -18.35 -1.25 -12.47
C GLU A 132 -19.62 -1.79 -13.18
N ARG A 133 -20.06 -1.15 -14.27
CA ARG A 133 -21.20 -1.60 -15.07
C ARG A 133 -20.93 -2.97 -15.69
N ASP A 134 -19.78 -3.14 -16.35
CA ASP A 134 -19.41 -4.41 -16.99
C ASP A 134 -19.38 -5.58 -15.99
N LEU A 135 -18.97 -5.31 -14.75
CA LEU A 135 -18.95 -6.31 -13.67
C LEU A 135 -20.36 -6.62 -13.13
N SER A 136 -21.30 -5.67 -13.19
CA SER A 136 -22.66 -5.84 -12.69
C SER A 136 -23.60 -6.53 -13.69
N GLU A 137 -23.27 -6.53 -14.97
CA GLU A 137 -24.06 -7.12 -16.03
C GLU A 137 -23.74 -8.62 -16.19
N ASP A 138 -24.76 -9.47 -16.23
CA ASP A 138 -24.58 -10.90 -16.55
C ASP A 138 -24.67 -11.11 -18.06
N ALA A 139 -23.64 -10.61 -18.77
CA ALA A 139 -23.57 -10.61 -20.23
C ALA A 139 -22.50 -11.58 -20.77
N PHE A 140 -22.70 -12.01 -22.00
CA PHE A 140 -21.68 -12.81 -22.70
C PHE A 140 -20.33 -12.10 -22.75
N GLY A 141 -19.27 -12.77 -22.34
CA GLY A 141 -17.91 -12.21 -22.33
C GLY A 141 -17.62 -11.23 -21.22
N ARG A 142 -18.46 -11.12 -20.18
CA ARG A 142 -18.27 -10.20 -19.03
C ARG A 142 -16.86 -10.21 -18.49
N GLU A 143 -16.26 -11.38 -18.25
CA GLU A 143 -14.90 -11.48 -17.69
C GLU A 143 -13.84 -10.90 -18.63
N ILE A 144 -14.00 -11.11 -19.94
CA ILE A 144 -13.08 -10.57 -20.96
C ILE A 144 -13.18 -9.06 -21.02
N VAL A 145 -14.40 -8.52 -21.09
CA VAL A 145 -14.64 -7.07 -21.16
C VAL A 145 -14.15 -6.37 -19.90
N SER A 146 -14.51 -6.89 -18.73
CA SER A 146 -14.07 -6.33 -17.44
C SER A 146 -12.56 -6.37 -17.27
N SER A 147 -11.91 -7.45 -17.71
CA SER A 147 -10.44 -7.56 -17.68
C SER A 147 -9.79 -6.52 -18.62
N ALA A 148 -10.32 -6.36 -19.84
CA ALA A 148 -9.82 -5.35 -20.78
C ALA A 148 -10.00 -3.91 -20.26
N GLN A 149 -11.15 -3.61 -19.63
CA GLN A 149 -11.40 -2.29 -19.00
C GLN A 149 -10.42 -2.03 -17.84
N LEU A 150 -10.17 -3.02 -16.98
CA LEU A 150 -9.21 -2.89 -15.89
C LEU A 150 -7.79 -2.63 -16.41
N LEU A 151 -7.34 -3.42 -17.40
CA LEU A 151 -6.01 -3.23 -18.00
C LEU A 151 -5.85 -1.84 -18.62
N ARG A 152 -6.88 -1.36 -19.31
CA ARG A 152 -6.90 -0.01 -19.87
C ARG A 152 -6.84 1.06 -18.78
N LEU A 153 -7.58 0.88 -17.66
CA LEU A 153 -7.53 1.78 -16.50
C LEU A 153 -6.12 1.83 -15.88
N LEU A 154 -5.48 0.67 -15.70
CA LEU A 154 -4.11 0.58 -15.17
C LEU A 154 -3.08 1.30 -16.07
N VAL A 155 -3.16 1.09 -17.38
CA VAL A 155 -2.27 1.78 -18.33
C VAL A 155 -2.49 3.29 -18.28
N GLU A 156 -3.73 3.74 -18.18
CA GLU A 156 -4.03 5.17 -18.10
C GLU A 156 -3.54 5.80 -16.80
N LEU A 157 -3.68 5.10 -15.68
CA LEU A 157 -3.09 5.51 -14.40
C LEU A 157 -1.56 5.59 -14.48
N GLY A 158 -0.92 4.61 -15.11
CA GLY A 158 0.52 4.62 -15.34
C GLY A 158 0.96 5.83 -16.16
N ARG A 159 0.30 6.09 -17.29
CA ARG A 159 0.54 7.27 -18.14
C ARG A 159 0.33 8.59 -17.39
N SER A 160 -0.73 8.66 -16.58
CA SER A 160 -1.01 9.82 -15.75
C SER A 160 0.12 10.07 -14.75
N ARG A 161 0.72 9.01 -14.18
CA ARG A 161 1.87 9.14 -13.28
C ARG A 161 3.16 9.64 -13.95
N GLU A 162 3.29 9.53 -15.22
CA GLU A 162 4.46 10.02 -15.97
C GLU A 162 4.35 11.50 -16.36
N GLN A 163 3.15 12.07 -16.28
CA GLN A 163 2.94 13.49 -16.65
C GLN A 163 3.34 14.42 -15.49
N PRO A 164 4.17 15.45 -15.73
CA PRO A 164 4.60 16.40 -14.69
C PRO A 164 3.44 17.13 -14.01
N ALA A 165 2.35 17.39 -14.74
CA ALA A 165 1.18 18.10 -14.23
C ALA A 165 0.26 17.25 -13.33
N ALA A 166 0.44 15.93 -13.29
CA ALA A 166 -0.37 15.03 -12.48
C ALA A 166 0.04 14.99 -10.99
N PHE A 167 1.20 15.55 -10.68
CA PHE A 167 1.77 15.61 -9.35
C PHE A 167 1.80 17.03 -8.82
N GLY A 168 0.63 17.63 -8.64
CA GLY A 168 0.58 18.65 -7.60
C GLY A 168 1.04 17.98 -6.31
N PRO A 169 1.96 18.56 -5.52
CA PRO A 169 2.32 17.94 -4.25
C PRO A 169 1.03 17.68 -3.50
N SER A 170 0.70 16.41 -3.30
CA SER A 170 -0.30 16.06 -2.29
C SER A 170 0.21 16.73 -1.02
N PRO A 171 -0.51 17.70 -0.44
CA PRO A 171 0.00 18.35 0.74
C PRO A 171 0.16 17.29 1.80
N MET A 172 1.38 16.81 1.97
CA MET A 172 1.74 16.01 3.11
C MET A 172 1.48 16.88 4.34
N MET A 173 0.63 16.41 5.22
CA MET A 173 0.51 17.08 6.52
C MET A 173 1.90 17.07 7.16
N PRO A 174 2.37 18.20 7.69
CA PRO A 174 3.68 18.26 8.29
C PRO A 174 3.75 17.22 9.43
N GLN A 175 4.56 16.19 9.19
CA GLN A 175 5.16 15.44 10.28
C GLN A 175 6.27 16.32 10.88
N SER A 176 6.61 16.10 12.12
CA SER A 176 7.79 16.80 12.65
C SER A 176 9.00 16.48 11.76
N GLN A 177 9.77 17.50 11.44
CA GLN A 177 11.00 17.36 10.63
C GLN A 177 11.88 16.20 11.14
N ARG A 178 11.91 16.03 12.46
CA ARG A 178 12.65 14.95 13.13
C ARG A 178 12.16 13.56 12.74
N ILE A 179 10.86 13.33 12.66
CA ILE A 179 10.33 12.02 12.26
C ILE A 179 10.61 11.74 10.79
N VAL A 180 10.52 12.75 9.93
CA VAL A 180 10.92 12.63 8.51
C VAL A 180 12.39 12.22 8.39
N GLU A 181 13.28 12.85 9.17
CA GLU A 181 14.70 12.52 9.20
C GLU A 181 14.97 11.11 9.74
N ILE A 182 14.24 10.69 10.78
CA ILE A 182 14.32 9.31 11.32
C ILE A 182 13.86 8.29 10.28
N LEU A 183 12.76 8.53 9.57
CA LEU A 183 12.26 7.63 8.52
C LEU A 183 13.30 7.49 7.40
N ARG A 184 13.88 8.60 6.94
CA ARG A 184 14.94 8.60 5.94
C ARG A 184 16.19 7.85 6.42
N TYR A 185 16.61 8.11 7.65
CA TYR A 185 17.75 7.41 8.26
C TYR A 185 17.53 5.90 8.30
N ILE A 186 16.31 5.44 8.68
CA ILE A 186 15.97 4.02 8.67
C ILE A 186 16.07 3.45 7.26
N ASP A 187 15.54 4.13 6.24
CA ASP A 187 15.56 3.66 4.85
C ASP A 187 16.99 3.57 4.29
N GLU A 188 17.86 4.54 4.61
CA GLU A 188 19.26 4.56 4.19
C GLU A 188 20.10 3.46 4.88
N HIS A 189 19.80 3.15 6.16
CA HIS A 189 20.57 2.18 6.97
C HIS A 189 19.84 0.84 7.16
N ILE A 190 18.82 0.54 6.34
CA ILE A 190 17.91 -0.61 6.53
C ILE A 190 18.65 -1.96 6.57
N SER A 191 19.81 -2.05 5.90
CA SER A 191 20.65 -3.25 5.82
C SER A 191 21.60 -3.42 7.02
N GLU A 192 21.69 -2.40 7.88
CA GLU A 192 22.56 -2.38 9.04
C GLU A 192 21.86 -2.92 10.29
N ASP A 193 22.59 -2.99 11.39
CA ASP A 193 22.03 -3.40 12.67
C ASP A 193 21.27 -2.26 13.34
N LEU A 194 20.06 -2.02 12.87
CA LEU A 194 19.17 -0.98 13.35
C LEU A 194 18.27 -1.47 14.49
N ASP A 195 18.32 -0.73 15.59
CA ASP A 195 17.35 -0.82 16.67
C ASP A 195 16.93 0.58 17.18
N ALA A 196 15.91 0.63 18.04
CA ALA A 196 15.43 1.90 18.57
C ALA A 196 16.47 2.64 19.44
N GLU A 197 17.44 1.95 19.99
CA GLU A 197 18.51 2.54 20.80
C GLU A 197 19.53 3.25 19.92
N SER A 198 20.00 2.58 18.87
CA SER A 198 20.98 3.13 17.91
C SER A 198 20.42 4.35 17.20
N ILE A 199 19.14 4.30 16.79
CA ILE A 199 18.46 5.44 16.14
C ILE A 199 18.34 6.61 17.12
N ALA A 200 17.88 6.36 18.35
CA ALA A 200 17.74 7.44 19.36
C ALA A 200 19.08 8.14 19.65
N LYS A 201 20.17 7.38 19.70
CA LYS A 201 21.53 7.91 19.84
C LYS A 201 21.94 8.77 18.64
N ALA A 202 21.68 8.32 17.42
CA ALA A 202 22.01 9.07 16.19
C ALA A 202 21.30 10.44 16.15
N PHE A 203 20.11 10.55 16.73
CA PHE A 203 19.33 11.78 16.76
C PHE A 203 19.41 12.55 18.09
N PHE A 204 20.27 12.15 19.01
CA PHE A 204 20.47 12.79 20.32
C PHE A 204 19.18 12.96 21.12
N ILE A 205 18.31 11.95 21.10
CA ILE A 205 17.04 11.96 21.84
C ILE A 205 16.90 10.69 22.71
N SER A 206 16.06 10.79 23.74
CA SER A 206 15.76 9.60 24.54
C SER A 206 14.96 8.59 23.72
N LYS A 207 15.30 7.31 23.85
CA LYS A 207 14.62 6.18 23.18
C LYS A 207 13.10 6.22 23.42
N TYR A 208 12.69 6.47 24.67
CA TYR A 208 11.28 6.52 25.04
C TYR A 208 10.54 7.66 24.32
N HIS A 209 11.13 8.85 24.29
CA HIS A 209 10.55 10.01 23.61
C HIS A 209 10.43 9.74 22.09
N MET A 210 11.50 9.23 21.49
CA MET A 210 11.51 8.86 20.07
C MET A 210 10.42 7.83 19.74
N MET A 211 10.35 6.73 20.48
CA MET A 211 9.37 5.66 20.22
C MET A 211 7.92 6.17 20.36
N ARG A 212 7.66 7.02 21.35
CA ARG A 212 6.34 7.62 21.55
C ARG A 212 5.98 8.55 20.40
N GLN A 213 6.87 9.48 20.04
CA GLN A 213 6.66 10.44 18.96
C GLN A 213 6.53 9.71 17.59
N PHE A 214 7.42 8.77 17.32
CA PHE A 214 7.36 7.95 16.11
C PHE A 214 6.01 7.26 15.98
N ARG A 215 5.53 6.60 17.06
CA ARG A 215 4.23 5.94 17.05
C ARG A 215 3.06 6.90 16.89
N GLN A 216 3.12 8.09 17.51
CA GLN A 216 2.07 9.11 17.39
C GLN A 216 1.95 9.63 15.95
N GLU A 217 3.07 9.84 15.27
CA GLU A 217 3.11 10.45 13.95
C GLU A 217 3.00 9.43 12.80
N THR A 218 3.59 8.24 12.96
CA THR A 218 3.57 7.17 11.93
C THR A 218 2.51 6.10 12.17
N GLY A 219 1.96 6.04 13.39
CA GLY A 219 1.00 5.03 13.83
C GLY A 219 1.59 3.64 14.06
N THR A 220 2.87 3.44 13.80
CA THR A 220 3.55 2.15 13.95
C THR A 220 4.72 2.23 14.94
N THR A 221 5.24 1.10 15.38
CA THR A 221 6.46 1.09 16.18
C THR A 221 7.69 1.09 15.28
N VAL A 222 8.80 1.67 15.75
CA VAL A 222 10.10 1.67 15.03
C VAL A 222 10.49 0.24 14.60
N HIS A 223 10.37 -0.73 15.50
CA HIS A 223 10.71 -2.12 15.20
C HIS A 223 9.84 -2.72 14.09
N LEU A 224 8.53 -2.48 14.13
CA LEU A 224 7.62 -2.99 13.11
C LEU A 224 7.86 -2.33 11.76
N TYR A 225 8.10 -1.01 11.73
CA TYR A 225 8.45 -0.28 10.52
C TYR A 225 9.73 -0.85 9.87
N ILE A 226 10.82 -1.02 10.64
CA ILE A 226 12.06 -1.63 10.14
C ILE A 226 11.81 -3.04 9.60
N THR A 227 11.07 -3.87 10.35
CA THR A 227 10.72 -5.24 9.94
C THR A 227 10.04 -5.26 8.58
N GLN A 228 9.04 -4.43 8.38
CA GLN A 228 8.26 -4.37 7.15
C GLN A 228 9.09 -3.86 5.97
N LYS A 229 9.87 -2.79 6.16
CA LYS A 229 10.78 -2.28 5.12
C LYS A 229 11.80 -3.34 4.69
N ARG A 230 12.36 -4.10 5.64
CA ARG A 230 13.26 -5.22 5.34
C ARG A 230 12.58 -6.33 4.55
N LEU A 231 11.33 -6.66 4.88
CA LEU A 231 10.57 -7.68 4.16
C LEU A 231 10.25 -7.27 2.72
N VAL A 232 9.82 -6.01 2.52
CA VAL A 232 9.57 -5.47 1.16
C VAL A 232 10.85 -5.51 0.34
N LYS A 233 11.96 -4.99 0.88
CA LYS A 233 13.26 -5.00 0.20
C LYS A 233 13.75 -6.42 -0.11
N ALA A 234 13.57 -7.37 0.82
CA ALA A 234 13.94 -8.77 0.60
C ALA A 234 13.11 -9.40 -0.53
N ARG A 235 11.82 -9.09 -0.60
CA ARG A 235 10.95 -9.54 -1.68
C ARG A 235 11.41 -8.98 -3.03
N GLU A 236 11.66 -7.68 -3.14
CA GLU A 236 12.17 -7.06 -4.38
C GLU A 236 13.47 -7.73 -4.85
N LEU A 237 14.38 -8.04 -3.92
CA LEU A 237 15.61 -8.77 -4.25
C LEU A 237 15.34 -10.19 -4.73
N MET A 238 14.41 -10.90 -4.10
CA MET A 238 14.03 -12.26 -4.54
C MET A 238 13.31 -12.25 -5.89
N ASP A 239 12.43 -11.29 -6.13
CA ASP A 239 11.75 -11.10 -7.41
C ASP A 239 12.74 -10.77 -8.55
N SER A 240 13.88 -10.15 -8.22
CA SER A 240 15.01 -9.95 -9.16
C SER A 240 15.90 -11.19 -9.35
N GLY A 241 15.56 -12.33 -8.74
CA GLY A 241 16.27 -13.60 -8.88
C GLY A 241 17.28 -13.91 -7.77
N MET A 242 17.36 -13.12 -6.70
CA MET A 242 18.25 -13.39 -5.58
C MET A 242 17.70 -14.53 -4.71
N ARG A 243 18.60 -15.38 -4.18
CA ARG A 243 18.20 -16.45 -3.25
C ARG A 243 17.67 -15.86 -1.94
N ALA A 244 16.64 -16.48 -1.37
CA ALA A 244 15.99 -16.02 -0.14
C ALA A 244 16.96 -15.88 1.05
N THR A 245 17.95 -16.77 1.17
CA THR A 245 18.98 -16.66 2.20
C THR A 245 19.88 -15.45 2.01
N GLU A 246 20.25 -15.13 0.79
CA GLU A 246 21.05 -13.95 0.47
C GLU A 246 20.27 -12.66 0.69
N ALA A 247 19.03 -12.60 0.19
CA ALA A 247 18.12 -11.47 0.41
C ALA A 247 17.90 -11.19 1.89
N CYS A 248 17.73 -12.24 2.71
CA CYS A 248 17.63 -12.14 4.16
C CYS A 248 18.80 -11.31 4.76
N TYR A 249 20.04 -11.74 4.53
CA TYR A 249 21.19 -11.07 5.11
C TYR A 249 21.48 -9.69 4.51
N ARG A 250 21.24 -9.50 3.21
CA ARG A 250 21.35 -8.18 2.56
C ARG A 250 20.34 -7.15 3.08
N CYS A 251 19.24 -7.60 3.63
CA CYS A 251 18.24 -6.72 4.24
C CYS A 251 18.43 -6.54 5.75
N GLY A 252 19.57 -6.92 6.31
CA GLY A 252 19.92 -6.67 7.71
C GLY A 252 19.28 -7.62 8.71
N TRP A 253 18.82 -8.80 8.28
CA TRP A 253 18.36 -9.85 9.21
C TRP A 253 19.54 -10.61 9.77
N ARG A 254 19.54 -10.83 11.09
CA ARG A 254 20.60 -11.57 11.78
C ARG A 254 20.48 -13.09 11.63
N SER A 255 19.28 -13.60 11.36
CA SER A 255 19.06 -15.04 11.17
C SER A 255 17.95 -15.31 10.16
N TYR A 256 18.15 -16.36 9.37
CA TYR A 256 17.16 -16.82 8.40
C TYR A 256 15.85 -17.30 9.06
N SER A 257 15.92 -17.90 10.25
CA SER A 257 14.74 -18.34 11.00
C SER A 257 13.85 -17.15 11.43
N SER A 258 14.47 -16.06 11.92
CA SER A 258 13.73 -14.84 12.27
C SER A 258 13.10 -14.18 11.03
N PHE A 259 13.84 -14.15 9.93
CA PHE A 259 13.35 -13.67 8.64
C PHE A 259 12.15 -14.49 8.15
N THR A 260 12.26 -15.83 8.09
CA THR A 260 11.20 -16.71 7.60
C THR A 260 9.93 -16.60 8.47
N ARG A 261 10.09 -16.51 9.80
CA ARG A 261 8.97 -16.31 10.72
C ARG A 261 8.28 -14.96 10.49
N ALA A 262 9.06 -13.88 10.36
CA ALA A 262 8.52 -12.57 10.06
C ALA A 262 7.88 -12.54 8.67
N TYR A 263 8.51 -13.17 7.67
CA TYR A 263 8.01 -13.26 6.31
C TYR A 263 6.65 -13.97 6.29
N GLY A 264 6.54 -15.16 6.91
CA GLY A 264 5.27 -15.88 7.03
C GLY A 264 4.20 -15.10 7.80
N LYS A 265 4.59 -14.45 8.92
CA LYS A 265 3.66 -13.65 9.73
C LYS A 265 3.11 -12.44 8.98
N HIS A 266 3.93 -11.73 8.21
CA HIS A 266 3.56 -10.47 7.58
C HIS A 266 3.15 -10.61 6.11
N LEU A 267 3.66 -11.62 5.39
CA LEU A 267 3.39 -11.82 3.97
C LEU A 267 2.55 -13.07 3.68
N GLY A 268 2.20 -13.85 4.70
CA GLY A 268 1.30 -15.01 4.58
C GLY A 268 1.88 -16.21 3.82
N THR A 269 3.12 -16.09 3.30
CA THR A 269 3.79 -17.12 2.51
C THR A 269 5.21 -17.36 3.03
N THR A 270 5.85 -18.42 2.57
CA THR A 270 7.28 -18.61 2.85
C THR A 270 8.15 -17.88 1.80
N PRO A 271 9.40 -17.51 2.13
CA PRO A 271 10.30 -16.91 1.15
C PRO A 271 10.57 -17.77 -0.10
N THR A 272 10.29 -19.06 -0.04
CA THR A 272 10.46 -20.02 -1.13
C THR A 272 9.16 -20.35 -1.86
N GLY A 273 8.06 -19.64 -1.58
CA GLY A 273 6.80 -19.75 -2.35
C GLY A 273 5.93 -20.97 -2.03
N ARG A 274 6.19 -21.73 -0.96
CA ARG A 274 5.27 -22.77 -0.49
C ARG A 274 4.19 -22.14 0.39
N LEU A 275 2.95 -22.19 -0.08
CA LEU A 275 1.76 -21.90 0.72
C LEU A 275 1.62 -22.97 1.80
N ASP A 276 1.69 -22.61 3.07
CA ASP A 276 1.15 -23.43 4.14
C ASP A 276 -0.38 -23.40 4.02
N ALA A 277 -0.93 -24.50 3.49
CA ALA A 277 -2.36 -24.75 3.42
C ALA A 277 -2.89 -24.99 4.84
N GLY A 278 -3.34 -23.93 5.50
CA GLY A 278 -4.00 -24.06 6.80
C GLY A 278 -4.09 -22.75 7.56
N GLN A 279 -5.02 -21.88 7.16
CA GLN A 279 -5.82 -20.99 8.01
C GLN A 279 -6.56 -19.94 7.16
N ALA A 280 -7.53 -20.43 6.36
CA ALA A 280 -8.61 -19.58 5.90
C ALA A 280 -9.58 -19.38 7.08
N ARG A 281 -9.54 -18.26 7.75
CA ARG A 281 -10.64 -17.78 8.58
C ARG A 281 -11.21 -16.54 7.91
N GLU A 282 -12.47 -16.68 7.54
CA GLU A 282 -13.33 -15.56 7.16
C GLU A 282 -13.28 -14.51 8.27
N ALA A 283 -12.93 -13.30 7.91
CA ALA A 283 -13.06 -12.13 8.75
C ALA A 283 -13.90 -11.10 8.00
N ASP A 284 -14.99 -10.76 8.61
CA ASP A 284 -16.10 -9.94 8.21
C ASP A 284 -15.74 -8.66 7.49
N PHE A 285 -16.58 -8.36 6.50
CA PHE A 285 -16.63 -7.11 5.75
C PHE A 285 -17.30 -6.03 6.62
N GLU A 286 -16.58 -4.99 7.05
CA GLU A 286 -17.13 -3.69 7.42
C GLU A 286 -16.35 -2.56 6.70
#